data_ce61118b02902700ea4febf3c9b109ad
#
_entry.id   ce61118b02902700ea4febf3c9b109ad
#
_cell.length_a   1.000
_cell.length_b   1.000
_cell.length_c   1.000
_cell.angle_alpha   90.00
_cell.angle_beta   90.00
_cell.angle_gamma   90.00
#
_symmetry.space_group_name_H-M   'P 1'
#
loop_
_entity.id
_entity.type
_entity.pdbx_description
1 polymer ?
#
loop_
_entity_poly.entity_id
_entity_poly.type
_entity_poly.pdbx_seq_one_letter_code
_entity_poly.pdbx_strand_id
1 'polypeptide(L)'
;MFDIKVEKLSKGLDFLSIDYDHNLINKFILYYEFLNKENKKYNLTSITDFDDFISLHVLDSLSVLLPIQKYNINHQNILDIGSGNGFPGVPFRICIPKTNMILVDSIKKKVNFMQQVIQLLNLSGIAIVNNRIENLGKNKYYRKTQNLILARAVAKLPTLIEIALPLLQIGGYCIFHKSNLSQFEFESMNKTLRYFDAQLIEIYKVPNELVPRNHNLVIIKKNSEIDFEYPRNNNKPFRKPLF
;
A
#
# COMPACT_ATOMS: atom_id res chain seq x y z
N MET A 1 29.38 0.41 14.61
CA MET A 1 28.17 -0.44 14.78
C MET A 1 26.95 0.11 14.02
N PHE A 2 26.88 1.41 13.69
CA PHE A 2 25.82 2.00 12.87
C PHE A 2 25.89 1.57 11.39
N ASP A 3 27.08 1.39 10.82
CA ASP A 3 27.26 1.14 9.39
C ASP A 3 26.71 -0.20 8.88
N ILE A 4 26.77 -1.26 9.69
CA ILE A 4 26.34 -2.61 9.24
C ILE A 4 24.81 -2.73 9.18
N LYS A 5 24.09 -2.10 10.11
CA LYS A 5 22.61 -2.15 10.14
C LYS A 5 21.95 -1.41 8.98
N VAL A 6 22.63 -0.44 8.40
CA VAL A 6 22.11 0.41 7.33
C VAL A 6 22.40 -0.16 5.95
N GLU A 7 23.37 -1.07 5.81
CA GLU A 7 23.83 -1.64 4.54
C GLU A 7 22.67 -2.27 3.74
N LYS A 8 21.80 -3.03 4.39
CA LYS A 8 20.66 -3.67 3.73
C LYS A 8 19.67 -2.65 3.17
N LEU A 9 19.39 -1.58 3.92
CA LEU A 9 18.53 -0.49 3.46
C LEU A 9 19.16 0.22 2.27
N SER A 10 20.43 0.60 2.37
CA SER A 10 21.16 1.29 1.30
C SER A 10 21.18 0.47 0.01
N LYS A 11 21.53 -0.82 0.08
CA LYS A 11 21.49 -1.73 -1.08
C LYS A 11 20.10 -1.82 -1.71
N GLY A 12 19.05 -1.86 -0.89
CA GLY A 12 17.67 -1.88 -1.40
C GLY A 12 17.26 -0.57 -2.06
N LEU A 13 17.69 0.57 -1.52
CA LEU A 13 17.43 1.89 -2.12
C LEU A 13 18.20 2.06 -3.43
N ASP A 14 19.48 1.62 -3.49
CA ASP A 14 20.28 1.59 -4.71
C ASP A 14 19.62 0.72 -5.79
N PHE A 15 19.14 -0.48 -5.42
CA PHE A 15 18.41 -1.38 -6.32
C PHE A 15 17.17 -0.71 -6.93
N LEU A 16 16.48 0.12 -6.15
CA LEU A 16 15.29 0.86 -6.57
C LEU A 16 15.63 2.20 -7.25
N SER A 17 16.91 2.53 -7.40
CA SER A 17 17.38 3.81 -7.93
C SER A 17 16.80 5.03 -7.16
N ILE A 18 16.75 4.90 -5.84
CA ILE A 18 16.29 5.96 -4.94
C ILE A 18 17.50 6.69 -4.37
N ASP A 19 17.61 7.99 -4.63
CA ASP A 19 18.60 8.82 -3.97
C ASP A 19 18.28 8.98 -2.48
N TYR A 20 19.29 8.83 -1.63
CA TYR A 20 19.13 8.93 -0.18
C TYR A 20 20.29 9.68 0.48
N ASP A 21 19.99 10.29 1.58
CA ASP A 21 20.93 10.95 2.47
C ASP A 21 20.80 10.39 3.90
N HIS A 22 21.63 10.87 4.81
CA HIS A 22 21.56 10.50 6.22
C HIS A 22 20.20 10.78 6.87
N ASN A 23 19.49 11.83 6.44
CA ASN A 23 18.19 12.19 6.97
C ASN A 23 17.13 11.17 6.57
N LEU A 24 17.14 10.70 5.31
CA LEU A 24 16.22 9.65 4.85
C LEU A 24 16.45 8.34 5.60
N ILE A 25 17.69 7.92 5.74
CA ILE A 25 18.06 6.71 6.50
C ILE A 25 17.60 6.84 7.96
N ASN A 26 17.85 7.99 8.60
CA ASN A 26 17.46 8.23 9.99
C ASN A 26 15.95 8.16 10.20
N LYS A 27 15.13 8.57 9.23
CA LYS A 27 13.68 8.41 9.30
C LYS A 27 13.26 6.94 9.42
N PHE A 28 13.90 6.02 8.72
CA PHE A 28 13.59 4.59 8.86
C PHE A 28 14.03 4.01 10.21
N ILE A 29 15.16 4.49 10.75
CA ILE A 29 15.63 4.10 12.09
C ILE A 29 14.63 4.57 13.15
N LEU A 30 14.24 5.84 13.11
CA LEU A 30 13.25 6.41 14.03
C LEU A 30 11.89 5.71 13.93
N TYR A 31 11.47 5.36 12.71
CA TYR A 31 10.24 4.62 12.49
C TYR A 31 10.29 3.24 13.12
N TYR A 32 11.38 2.50 12.93
CA TYR A 32 11.59 1.19 13.55
C TYR A 32 11.57 1.28 15.08
N GLU A 33 12.33 2.20 15.66
CA GLU A 33 12.41 2.39 17.11
C GLU A 33 11.03 2.70 17.71
N PHE A 34 10.31 3.60 17.07
CA PHE A 34 8.97 3.96 17.49
C PHE A 34 7.98 2.81 17.35
N LEU A 35 8.01 2.09 16.22
CA LEU A 35 7.18 0.90 16.01
C LEU A 35 7.43 -0.15 17.08
N ASN A 36 8.68 -0.47 17.39
CA ASN A 36 9.02 -1.44 18.41
C ASN A 36 8.62 -1.00 19.84
N LYS A 37 8.76 0.28 20.14
CA LYS A 37 8.30 0.86 21.41
C LYS A 37 6.79 0.69 21.59
N GLU A 38 6.01 1.07 20.57
CA GLU A 38 4.56 0.97 20.62
C GLU A 38 4.04 -0.46 20.46
N ASN A 39 4.80 -1.33 19.78
CA ASN A 39 4.48 -2.76 19.62
C ASN A 39 4.36 -3.49 20.97
N LYS A 40 5.17 -3.12 21.94
CA LYS A 40 5.11 -3.66 23.33
C LYS A 40 3.76 -3.40 23.99
N LYS A 41 3.05 -2.33 23.58
CA LYS A 41 1.76 -1.95 24.15
C LYS A 41 0.57 -2.51 23.38
N TYR A 42 0.70 -2.61 22.06
CA TYR A 42 -0.45 -2.78 21.17
C TYR A 42 -0.41 -4.01 20.26
N ASN A 43 0.68 -4.80 20.27
CA ASN A 43 0.89 -5.94 19.36
C ASN A 43 0.64 -5.54 17.88
N LEU A 44 1.37 -4.54 17.42
CA LEU A 44 1.19 -3.95 16.09
C LEU A 44 1.76 -4.82 14.98
N THR A 45 2.88 -5.53 15.26
CA THR A 45 3.57 -6.40 14.31
C THR A 45 4.27 -7.55 15.02
N SER A 46 4.44 -8.68 14.33
CA SER A 46 5.29 -9.79 14.78
C SER A 46 6.77 -9.59 14.42
N ILE A 47 7.08 -8.61 13.55
CA ILE A 47 8.44 -8.31 13.10
C ILE A 47 9.06 -7.31 14.06
N THR A 48 10.08 -7.76 14.82
CA THR A 48 10.77 -6.96 15.84
C THR A 48 12.27 -6.80 15.59
N ASP A 49 12.83 -7.59 14.68
CA ASP A 49 14.21 -7.45 14.22
C ASP A 49 14.33 -6.31 13.21
N PHE A 50 15.47 -5.58 13.21
CA PHE A 50 15.67 -4.44 12.33
C PHE A 50 15.83 -4.84 10.85
N ASP A 51 16.58 -5.91 10.59
CA ASP A 51 16.82 -6.37 9.22
C ASP A 51 15.55 -6.92 8.59
N ASP A 52 14.70 -7.59 9.38
CA ASP A 52 13.38 -8.03 8.96
C ASP A 52 12.44 -6.84 8.75
N PHE A 53 12.49 -5.81 9.60
CA PHE A 53 11.75 -4.57 9.38
C PHE A 53 12.14 -3.93 8.06
N ILE A 54 13.43 -3.81 7.76
CA ILE A 54 13.91 -3.27 6.48
C ILE A 54 13.42 -4.12 5.32
N SER A 55 13.62 -5.44 5.36
CA SER A 55 13.30 -6.32 4.23
C SER A 55 11.80 -6.47 4.02
N LEU A 56 11.07 -6.82 5.10
CA LEU A 56 9.68 -7.29 5.03
C LEU A 56 8.65 -6.17 5.23
N HIS A 57 9.09 -5.01 5.71
CA HIS A 57 8.22 -3.83 5.79
C HIS A 57 8.65 -2.72 4.84
N VAL A 58 9.90 -2.26 4.91
CA VAL A 58 10.35 -1.10 4.13
C VAL A 58 10.53 -1.45 2.66
N LEU A 59 11.45 -2.37 2.32
CA LEU A 59 11.74 -2.73 0.92
C LEU A 59 10.55 -3.42 0.24
N ASP A 60 9.80 -4.23 0.98
CA ASP A 60 8.54 -4.78 0.52
C ASP A 60 7.54 -3.67 0.12
N SER A 61 7.39 -2.64 0.94
CA SER A 61 6.54 -1.49 0.63
C SER A 61 7.04 -0.71 -0.59
N LEU A 62 8.35 -0.52 -0.71
CA LEU A 62 8.96 0.21 -1.82
C LEU A 62 9.01 -0.58 -3.13
N SER A 63 8.81 -1.91 -3.09
CA SER A 63 8.78 -2.75 -4.30
C SER A 63 7.76 -2.30 -5.35
N VAL A 64 6.71 -1.57 -4.94
CA VAL A 64 5.72 -0.98 -5.86
C VAL A 64 6.33 0.03 -6.84
N LEU A 65 7.52 0.58 -6.54
CA LEU A 65 8.21 1.49 -7.45
C LEU A 65 8.68 0.79 -8.73
N LEU A 66 8.95 -0.52 -8.68
CA LEU A 66 9.35 -1.29 -9.87
C LEU A 66 8.27 -1.27 -10.97
N PRO A 67 7.01 -1.68 -10.72
CA PRO A 67 5.97 -1.55 -11.74
C PRO A 67 5.58 -0.08 -12.01
N ILE A 68 5.69 0.83 -11.06
CA ILE A 68 5.45 2.26 -11.30
C ILE A 68 6.42 2.78 -12.37
N GLN A 69 7.69 2.46 -12.28
CA GLN A 69 8.71 2.83 -13.27
C GLN A 69 8.48 2.09 -14.60
N LYS A 70 8.27 0.76 -14.55
CA LYS A 70 8.07 -0.08 -15.73
C LYS A 70 6.90 0.39 -16.62
N TYR A 71 5.80 0.81 -16.01
CA TYR A 71 4.57 1.20 -16.71
C TYR A 71 4.32 2.71 -16.75
N ASN A 72 5.29 3.52 -16.28
CA ASN A 72 5.17 4.97 -16.16
C ASN A 72 3.85 5.41 -15.49
N ILE A 73 3.54 4.77 -14.34
CA ILE A 73 2.28 4.99 -13.62
C ILE A 73 2.29 6.36 -12.95
N ASN A 74 1.26 7.17 -13.22
CA ASN A 74 1.05 8.41 -12.50
C ASN A 74 0.75 8.10 -11.02
N HIS A 75 1.53 8.70 -10.12
CA HIS A 75 1.45 8.51 -8.68
C HIS A 75 1.40 9.82 -7.89
N GLN A 76 0.84 10.88 -8.50
CA GLN A 76 0.71 12.17 -7.85
C GLN A 76 -0.28 12.13 -6.67
N ASN A 77 -1.42 11.47 -6.84
CA ASN A 77 -2.43 11.27 -5.80
C ASN A 77 -2.57 9.77 -5.50
N ILE A 78 -2.17 9.37 -4.31
CA ILE A 78 -2.13 7.97 -3.87
C ILE A 78 -3.06 7.77 -2.68
N LEU A 79 -3.78 6.65 -2.67
CA LEU A 79 -4.50 6.19 -1.50
C LEU A 79 -4.03 4.79 -1.12
N ASP A 80 -3.68 4.60 0.15
CA ASP A 80 -3.29 3.34 0.74
C ASP A 80 -4.46 2.77 1.55
N ILE A 81 -5.01 1.65 1.10
CA ILE A 81 -6.16 0.98 1.73
C ILE A 81 -5.71 0.06 2.85
N GLY A 82 -6.26 0.28 4.05
CA GLY A 82 -5.93 -0.56 5.20
C GLY A 82 -4.48 -0.41 5.61
N SER A 83 -3.99 0.83 5.67
CA SER A 83 -2.58 1.16 5.87
C SER A 83 -1.98 0.58 7.16
N GLY A 84 -2.79 0.21 8.12
CA GLY A 84 -2.35 -0.46 9.34
C GLY A 84 -1.35 0.38 10.14
N ASN A 85 -0.13 -0.13 10.20
CA ASN A 85 0.98 0.58 10.83
C ASN A 85 1.70 1.52 9.84
N GLY A 86 1.05 1.92 8.73
CA GLY A 86 1.58 2.82 7.72
C GLY A 86 2.24 2.13 6.52
N PHE A 87 2.02 0.83 6.30
CA PHE A 87 2.62 0.09 5.18
C PHE A 87 1.58 -0.25 4.10
N PRO A 88 1.84 0.02 2.82
CA PRO A 88 3.11 0.51 2.24
C PRO A 88 3.27 2.05 2.23
N GLY A 89 2.27 2.84 2.61
CA GLY A 89 2.21 4.27 2.34
C GLY A 89 3.32 5.10 2.98
N VAL A 90 3.68 4.88 4.25
CA VAL A 90 4.71 5.69 4.94
C VAL A 90 6.11 5.49 4.33
N PRO A 91 6.62 4.26 4.10
CA PRO A 91 7.89 4.07 3.39
C PRO A 91 7.89 4.73 2.00
N PHE A 92 6.80 4.56 1.24
CA PHE A 92 6.67 5.23 -0.05
C PHE A 92 6.82 6.75 0.07
N ARG A 93 6.12 7.37 1.02
CA ARG A 93 6.14 8.82 1.22
C ARG A 93 7.48 9.35 1.72
N ILE A 94 8.23 8.57 2.49
CA ILE A 94 9.59 8.91 2.92
C ILE A 94 10.50 9.04 1.69
N CYS A 95 10.41 8.12 0.74
CA CYS A 95 11.27 8.06 -0.44
C CYS A 95 10.79 8.97 -1.58
N ILE A 96 9.47 9.16 -1.72
CA ILE A 96 8.86 9.93 -2.83
C ILE A 96 8.09 11.14 -2.26
N PRO A 97 8.79 12.21 -1.87
CA PRO A 97 8.19 13.31 -1.10
C PRO A 97 7.27 14.26 -1.90
N LYS A 98 7.16 14.12 -3.19
CA LYS A 98 6.33 15.00 -4.05
C LYS A 98 4.92 14.47 -4.32
N THR A 99 4.47 13.43 -3.60
CA THR A 99 3.15 12.83 -3.77
C THR A 99 2.14 13.35 -2.74
N ASN A 100 0.88 13.41 -3.09
CA ASN A 100 -0.22 13.55 -2.14
C ASN A 100 -0.69 12.17 -1.73
N MET A 101 -0.73 11.88 -0.43
CA MET A 101 -1.04 10.55 0.05
C MET A 101 -2.18 10.57 1.06
N ILE A 102 -3.10 9.62 0.92
CA ILE A 102 -4.18 9.36 1.88
C ILE A 102 -3.98 7.97 2.46
N LEU A 103 -3.78 7.88 3.77
CA LEU A 103 -3.71 6.62 4.51
C LEU A 103 -5.08 6.35 5.14
N VAL A 104 -5.68 5.19 4.87
CA VAL A 104 -7.01 4.84 5.37
C VAL A 104 -6.95 3.59 6.22
N ASP A 105 -7.45 3.68 7.45
CA ASP A 105 -7.70 2.49 8.28
C ASP A 105 -8.96 2.69 9.13
N SER A 106 -9.71 1.63 9.35
CA SER A 106 -10.93 1.67 10.17
C SER A 106 -10.64 1.52 11.68
N ILE A 107 -9.43 1.08 12.04
CA ILE A 107 -9.04 0.79 13.42
C ILE A 107 -8.39 2.02 14.05
N LYS A 108 -9.09 2.67 14.99
CA LYS A 108 -8.67 3.92 15.63
C LYS A 108 -7.24 3.88 16.21
N LYS A 109 -6.83 2.78 16.84
CA LYS A 109 -5.48 2.65 17.40
C LYS A 109 -4.38 2.70 16.34
N LYS A 110 -4.63 2.14 15.14
CA LYS A 110 -3.70 2.17 14.00
C LYS A 110 -3.61 3.59 13.41
N VAL A 111 -4.75 4.26 13.31
CA VAL A 111 -4.81 5.68 12.90
C VAL A 111 -4.00 6.55 13.85
N ASN A 112 -4.18 6.39 15.15
CA ASN A 112 -3.43 7.16 16.15
C ASN A 112 -1.91 6.87 16.06
N PHE A 113 -1.53 5.62 15.84
CA PHE A 113 -0.13 5.26 15.62
C PHE A 113 0.44 5.95 14.37
N MET A 114 -0.25 5.89 13.24
CA MET A 114 0.18 6.55 12.00
C MET A 114 0.32 8.08 12.18
N GLN A 115 -0.61 8.72 12.91
CA GLN A 115 -0.52 10.16 13.22
C GLN A 115 0.78 10.50 13.96
N GLN A 116 1.15 9.69 14.96
CA GLN A 116 2.38 9.88 15.71
C GLN A 116 3.63 9.63 14.85
N VAL A 117 3.61 8.61 13.98
CA VAL A 117 4.70 8.34 13.02
C VAL A 117 4.89 9.52 12.07
N ILE A 118 3.82 10.06 11.48
CA ILE A 118 3.91 11.20 10.55
C ILE A 118 4.47 12.43 11.26
N GLN A 119 4.04 12.70 12.48
CA GLN A 119 4.55 13.80 13.29
C GLN A 119 6.04 13.59 13.65
N LEU A 120 6.41 12.39 14.13
CA LEU A 120 7.79 12.03 14.51
C LEU A 120 8.77 12.20 13.34
N LEU A 121 8.34 11.77 12.14
CA LEU A 121 9.18 11.80 10.94
C LEU A 121 9.08 13.14 10.17
N ASN A 122 8.30 14.08 10.67
CA ASN A 122 8.03 15.37 10.03
C ASN A 122 7.63 15.21 8.55
N LEU A 123 6.66 14.33 8.26
CA LEU A 123 6.18 14.08 6.90
C LEU A 123 5.02 15.02 6.58
N SER A 124 5.11 15.72 5.46
CA SER A 124 4.05 16.56 4.90
C SER A 124 3.32 15.85 3.75
N GLY A 125 2.21 16.41 3.24
CA GLY A 125 1.49 15.84 2.09
C GLY A 125 0.82 14.49 2.34
N ILE A 126 0.57 14.13 3.61
CA ILE A 126 -0.15 12.93 4.02
C ILE A 126 -1.41 13.33 4.80
N ALA A 127 -2.54 12.81 4.40
CA ALA A 127 -3.77 12.83 5.17
C ALA A 127 -4.06 11.43 5.74
N ILE A 128 -4.54 11.35 6.98
CA ILE A 128 -4.99 10.09 7.58
C ILE A 128 -6.48 10.14 7.78
N VAL A 129 -7.17 9.10 7.33
CA VAL A 129 -8.62 8.99 7.40
C VAL A 129 -9.01 7.76 8.22
N ASN A 130 -9.67 7.98 9.35
CA ASN A 130 -10.26 6.90 10.15
C ASN A 130 -11.66 6.60 9.65
N ASN A 131 -11.78 5.71 8.70
CA ASN A 131 -13.07 5.31 8.15
C ASN A 131 -12.97 3.93 7.49
N ARG A 132 -14.13 3.33 7.21
CA ARG A 132 -14.20 2.18 6.32
C ARG A 132 -14.05 2.65 4.88
N ILE A 133 -13.33 1.86 4.09
CA ILE A 133 -13.01 2.22 2.71
C ILE A 133 -14.26 2.32 1.83
N GLU A 134 -15.29 1.51 2.09
CA GLU A 134 -16.56 1.54 1.36
C GLU A 134 -17.24 2.91 1.47
N ASN A 135 -17.12 3.57 2.63
CA ASN A 135 -17.67 4.91 2.82
C ASN A 135 -16.94 5.96 1.97
N LEU A 136 -15.62 5.82 1.82
CA LEU A 136 -14.84 6.71 0.96
C LEU A 136 -15.24 6.54 -0.52
N GLY A 137 -15.45 5.30 -0.97
CA GLY A 137 -15.92 5.01 -2.32
C GLY A 137 -17.28 5.61 -2.67
N LYS A 138 -18.10 5.94 -1.65
CA LYS A 138 -19.39 6.65 -1.78
C LYS A 138 -19.27 8.16 -1.62
N ASN A 139 -18.17 8.66 -1.13
CA ASN A 139 -17.98 10.07 -0.83
C ASN A 139 -17.39 10.79 -2.07
N LYS A 140 -18.09 11.84 -2.56
CA LYS A 140 -17.68 12.62 -3.74
C LYS A 140 -16.29 13.26 -3.63
N TYR A 141 -15.78 13.50 -2.44
CA TYR A 141 -14.43 14.07 -2.23
C TYR A 141 -13.29 13.07 -2.42
N TYR A 142 -13.58 11.76 -2.39
CA TYR A 142 -12.58 10.71 -2.56
C TYR A 142 -12.78 9.89 -3.84
N ARG A 143 -14.05 9.78 -4.28
CA ARG A 143 -14.40 9.01 -5.49
C ARG A 143 -13.78 9.64 -6.72
N LYS A 144 -13.13 8.81 -7.56
CA LYS A 144 -12.53 9.22 -8.85
C LYS A 144 -11.40 10.28 -8.72
N THR A 145 -10.69 10.32 -7.59
CA THR A 145 -9.66 11.34 -7.34
C THR A 145 -8.24 10.78 -7.32
N GLN A 146 -8.09 9.45 -7.23
CA GLN A 146 -6.79 8.84 -7.07
C GLN A 146 -6.19 8.41 -8.41
N ASN A 147 -4.87 8.60 -8.58
CA ASN A 147 -4.11 8.06 -9.70
C ASN A 147 -3.66 6.63 -9.42
N LEU A 148 -3.28 6.36 -8.17
CA LEU A 148 -2.76 5.09 -7.71
C LEU A 148 -3.41 4.67 -6.39
N ILE A 149 -3.78 3.41 -6.30
CA ILE A 149 -4.23 2.80 -5.05
C ILE A 149 -3.28 1.66 -4.68
N LEU A 150 -2.82 1.68 -3.43
CA LEU A 150 -2.00 0.65 -2.83
C LEU A 150 -2.83 -0.12 -1.81
N ALA A 151 -2.53 -1.41 -1.62
CA ALA A 151 -3.04 -2.19 -0.51
C ALA A 151 -2.11 -3.37 -0.20
N ARG A 152 -1.92 -3.65 1.10
CA ARG A 152 -1.14 -4.78 1.59
C ARG A 152 -1.88 -5.50 2.70
N ALA A 153 -2.07 -6.83 2.58
CA ALA A 153 -2.67 -7.70 3.60
C ALA A 153 -4.08 -7.28 4.08
N VAL A 154 -4.93 -6.76 3.17
CA VAL A 154 -6.26 -6.24 3.51
C VAL A 154 -7.36 -7.27 3.25
N ALA A 155 -7.45 -7.81 2.03
CA ALA A 155 -8.52 -8.71 1.61
C ALA A 155 -8.11 -9.55 0.39
N LYS A 156 -9.02 -10.44 -0.05
CA LYS A 156 -8.93 -11.14 -1.32
C LYS A 156 -9.10 -10.16 -2.49
N LEU A 157 -8.54 -10.50 -3.66
CA LEU A 157 -8.54 -9.62 -4.84
C LEU A 157 -9.92 -9.17 -5.31
N PRO A 158 -10.97 -10.02 -5.38
CA PRO A 158 -12.30 -9.55 -5.76
C PRO A 158 -12.83 -8.43 -4.87
N THR A 159 -12.60 -8.54 -3.56
CA THR A 159 -12.97 -7.50 -2.59
C THR A 159 -12.14 -6.23 -2.79
N LEU A 160 -10.81 -6.37 -2.93
CA LEU A 160 -9.92 -5.22 -3.16
C LEU A 160 -10.30 -4.44 -4.42
N ILE A 161 -10.62 -5.14 -5.52
CA ILE A 161 -11.04 -4.54 -6.78
C ILE A 161 -12.33 -3.74 -6.59
N GLU A 162 -13.35 -4.34 -5.95
CA GLU A 162 -14.63 -3.65 -5.71
C GLU A 162 -14.47 -2.37 -4.89
N ILE A 163 -13.64 -2.39 -3.84
CA ILE A 163 -13.49 -1.22 -2.95
C ILE A 163 -12.52 -0.16 -3.48
N ALA A 164 -11.59 -0.53 -4.36
CA ALA A 164 -10.56 0.36 -4.89
C ALA A 164 -11.02 1.09 -6.16
N LEU A 165 -11.59 0.38 -7.15
CA LEU A 165 -11.90 0.97 -8.46
C LEU A 165 -12.79 2.23 -8.41
N PRO A 166 -13.79 2.36 -7.50
CA PRO A 166 -14.57 3.59 -7.38
C PRO A 166 -13.76 4.83 -6.99
N LEU A 167 -12.63 4.66 -6.31
CA LEU A 167 -11.75 5.74 -5.86
C LEU A 167 -10.78 6.21 -6.93
N LEU A 168 -10.43 5.33 -7.90
CA LEU A 168 -9.56 5.66 -9.01
C LEU A 168 -10.26 6.55 -10.04
N GLN A 169 -9.51 7.47 -10.62
CA GLN A 169 -9.87 8.06 -11.92
C GLN A 169 -9.74 7.03 -13.05
N ILE A 170 -10.38 7.26 -14.19
CA ILE A 170 -10.18 6.44 -15.38
C ILE A 170 -8.72 6.50 -15.80
N GLY A 171 -8.15 5.36 -16.17
CA GLY A 171 -6.71 5.23 -16.48
C GLY A 171 -5.80 5.11 -15.24
N GLY A 172 -6.35 5.24 -14.02
CA GLY A 172 -5.63 5.02 -12.79
C GLY A 172 -5.34 3.53 -12.52
N TYR A 173 -4.42 3.26 -11.57
CA TYR A 173 -3.92 1.93 -11.30
C TYR A 173 -4.11 1.51 -9.84
N CYS A 174 -4.29 0.20 -9.64
CA CYS A 174 -4.11 -0.44 -8.34
C CYS A 174 -2.83 -1.29 -8.36
N ILE A 175 -2.09 -1.29 -7.27
CA ILE A 175 -0.99 -2.24 -7.02
C ILE A 175 -1.23 -2.90 -5.67
N PHE A 176 -1.52 -4.19 -5.69
CA PHE A 176 -1.87 -4.97 -4.50
C PHE A 176 -0.77 -5.98 -4.18
N HIS A 177 -0.25 -5.93 -2.97
CA HIS A 177 0.72 -6.90 -2.45
C HIS A 177 0.04 -8.25 -2.17
N LYS A 178 0.56 -9.32 -2.74
CA LYS A 178 0.04 -10.69 -2.55
C LYS A 178 1.20 -11.69 -2.42
N SER A 179 1.17 -12.55 -1.39
CA SER A 179 2.16 -13.62 -1.26
C SER A 179 1.86 -14.76 -2.23
N ASN A 180 0.74 -15.43 -2.05
CA ASN A 180 0.29 -16.53 -2.91
C ASN A 180 -1.07 -16.20 -3.50
N LEU A 181 -1.25 -16.56 -4.77
CA LEU A 181 -2.51 -16.44 -5.48
C LEU A 181 -3.01 -17.84 -5.80
N SER A 182 -4.08 -18.29 -5.14
CA SER A 182 -4.71 -19.56 -5.47
C SER A 182 -5.41 -19.47 -6.82
N GLN A 183 -5.56 -20.59 -7.51
CA GLN A 183 -6.30 -20.69 -8.78
C GLN A 183 -7.72 -20.11 -8.64
N PHE A 184 -8.41 -20.42 -7.54
CA PHE A 184 -9.74 -19.88 -7.26
C PHE A 184 -9.75 -18.36 -7.13
N GLU A 185 -8.79 -17.77 -6.41
CA GLU A 185 -8.71 -16.32 -6.26
C GLU A 185 -8.38 -15.64 -7.59
N PHE A 186 -7.53 -16.24 -8.43
CA PHE A 186 -7.21 -15.76 -9.76
C PHE A 186 -8.43 -15.77 -10.70
N GLU A 187 -9.21 -16.87 -10.70
CA GLU A 187 -10.44 -16.95 -11.51
C GLU A 187 -11.48 -15.93 -11.06
N SER A 188 -11.70 -15.81 -9.73
CA SER A 188 -12.62 -14.83 -9.15
C SER A 188 -12.18 -13.39 -9.43
N MET A 189 -10.88 -13.10 -9.38
CA MET A 189 -10.31 -11.81 -9.79
C MET A 189 -10.66 -11.50 -11.26
N ASN A 190 -10.42 -12.45 -12.17
CA ASN A 190 -10.69 -12.24 -13.62
C ASN A 190 -12.18 -12.01 -13.90
N LYS A 191 -13.09 -12.68 -13.18
CA LYS A 191 -14.55 -12.41 -13.28
C LYS A 191 -14.87 -10.99 -12.79
N THR A 192 -14.27 -10.58 -11.67
CA THR A 192 -14.47 -9.24 -11.09
C THR A 192 -13.94 -8.15 -12.01
N LEU A 193 -12.78 -8.35 -12.63
CA LEU A 193 -12.18 -7.40 -13.58
C LEU A 193 -13.07 -7.20 -14.80
N ARG A 194 -13.58 -8.30 -15.38
CA ARG A 194 -14.53 -8.22 -16.51
C ARG A 194 -15.82 -7.51 -16.14
N TYR A 195 -16.34 -7.77 -14.94
CA TYR A 195 -17.55 -7.13 -14.44
C TYR A 195 -17.41 -5.61 -14.32
N PHE A 196 -16.26 -5.12 -13.88
CA PHE A 196 -15.97 -3.70 -13.69
C PHE A 196 -15.25 -3.03 -14.88
N ASP A 197 -15.09 -3.72 -16.00
CA ASP A 197 -14.29 -3.24 -17.12
C ASP A 197 -12.93 -2.68 -16.69
N ALA A 198 -12.20 -3.54 -15.99
CA ALA A 198 -10.82 -3.27 -15.54
C ALA A 198 -9.88 -4.32 -16.11
N GLN A 199 -8.60 -3.98 -16.25
CA GLN A 199 -7.60 -4.82 -16.89
C GLN A 199 -6.52 -5.25 -15.90
N LEU A 200 -6.24 -6.56 -15.85
CA LEU A 200 -5.00 -7.05 -15.26
C LEU A 200 -3.85 -6.69 -16.20
N ILE A 201 -2.89 -5.89 -15.71
CA ILE A 201 -1.70 -5.54 -16.47
C ILE A 201 -0.63 -6.62 -16.29
N GLU A 202 -0.34 -6.98 -15.04
CA GLU A 202 0.66 -7.99 -14.71
C GLU A 202 0.49 -8.51 -13.29
N ILE A 203 0.91 -9.74 -13.06
CA ILE A 203 1.27 -10.26 -11.73
C ILE A 203 2.79 -10.23 -11.66
N TYR A 204 3.32 -9.12 -11.16
CA TYR A 204 4.74 -8.83 -11.11
C TYR A 204 5.39 -9.57 -9.94
N LYS A 205 6.31 -10.47 -10.22
CA LYS A 205 7.10 -11.16 -9.19
C LYS A 205 8.17 -10.20 -8.65
N VAL A 206 8.11 -9.89 -7.37
CA VAL A 206 9.14 -9.06 -6.72
C VAL A 206 10.46 -9.84 -6.67
N PRO A 207 11.60 -9.23 -7.09
CA PRO A 207 12.89 -9.88 -7.04
C PRO A 207 13.29 -10.28 -5.61
N ASN A 208 13.81 -11.50 -5.44
CA ASN A 208 14.23 -12.00 -4.11
C ASN A 208 15.44 -11.24 -3.56
N GLU A 209 16.22 -10.61 -4.43
CA GLU A 209 17.33 -9.72 -4.08
C GLU A 209 16.84 -8.48 -3.32
N LEU A 210 15.63 -8.01 -3.62
CA LEU A 210 15.01 -6.89 -2.93
C LEU A 210 14.25 -7.35 -1.68
N VAL A 211 13.39 -8.38 -1.83
CA VAL A 211 12.57 -8.92 -0.74
C VAL A 211 12.75 -10.43 -0.68
N PRO A 212 13.39 -10.99 0.37
CA PRO A 212 13.79 -12.39 0.44
C PRO A 212 12.61 -13.33 0.75
N ARG A 213 11.56 -13.25 -0.05
CA ARG A 213 10.40 -14.15 0.00
C ARG A 213 9.61 -14.12 -1.31
N ASN A 214 8.85 -15.19 -1.57
CA ASN A 214 7.93 -15.19 -2.70
C ASN A 214 6.83 -14.16 -2.47
N HIS A 215 6.85 -13.11 -3.28
CA HIS A 215 5.93 -12.00 -3.18
C HIS A 215 5.61 -11.45 -4.57
N ASN A 216 4.35 -11.13 -4.79
CA ASN A 216 3.84 -10.63 -6.06
C ASN A 216 3.12 -9.29 -5.86
N LEU A 217 3.17 -8.46 -6.87
CA LEU A 217 2.35 -7.27 -7.00
C LEU A 217 1.34 -7.50 -8.13
N VAL A 218 0.07 -7.42 -7.80
CA VAL A 218 -1.02 -7.52 -8.79
C VAL A 218 -1.35 -6.10 -9.27
N ILE A 219 -1.10 -5.84 -10.56
CA ILE A 219 -1.21 -4.52 -11.19
C ILE A 219 -2.47 -4.50 -12.03
N ILE A 220 -3.39 -3.62 -11.69
CA ILE A 220 -4.71 -3.49 -12.34
C ILE A 220 -4.89 -2.06 -12.81
N LYS A 221 -5.42 -1.89 -14.04
CA LYS A 221 -5.78 -0.59 -14.60
C LYS A 221 -7.30 -0.46 -14.68
N LYS A 222 -7.83 0.69 -14.30
CA LYS A 222 -9.24 1.04 -14.47
C LYS A 222 -9.49 1.60 -15.87
N ASN A 223 -10.43 1.02 -16.62
CA ASN A 223 -10.74 1.45 -18.00
C ASN A 223 -11.98 2.34 -18.09
N SER A 224 -12.98 2.13 -17.23
CA SER A 224 -14.27 2.83 -17.33
C SER A 224 -14.80 3.30 -15.97
N GLU A 225 -15.91 4.02 -16.01
CA GLU A 225 -16.63 4.46 -14.82
C GLU A 225 -17.24 3.29 -14.05
N ILE A 226 -17.22 3.38 -12.74
CA ILE A 226 -17.85 2.41 -11.85
C ILE A 226 -19.17 2.97 -11.36
N ASP A 227 -20.24 2.19 -11.49
CA ASP A 227 -21.57 2.57 -11.01
C ASP A 227 -21.53 3.02 -9.54
N PHE A 228 -22.39 3.97 -9.20
CA PHE A 228 -22.46 4.52 -7.85
C PHE A 228 -22.97 3.49 -6.81
N GLU A 229 -23.61 2.40 -7.23
CA GLU A 229 -23.96 1.30 -6.33
C GLU A 229 -22.72 0.62 -5.72
N TYR A 230 -21.53 0.75 -6.35
CA TYR A 230 -20.24 0.24 -5.82
C TYR A 230 -19.38 1.35 -5.20
N PRO A 231 -18.61 1.01 -4.18
CA PRO A 231 -18.59 -0.29 -3.49
C PRO A 231 -19.88 -0.52 -2.71
N ARG A 232 -20.27 -1.80 -2.56
CA ARG A 232 -21.45 -2.18 -1.76
C ARG A 232 -21.20 -1.84 -0.27
N ASN A 233 -22.25 -1.36 0.41
CA ASN A 233 -22.19 -0.89 1.80
C ASN A 233 -22.08 -2.04 2.84
N ASN A 234 -21.93 -1.67 4.09
CA ASN A 234 -22.08 -2.53 5.27
C ASN A 234 -21.15 -3.74 5.30
N ASN A 235 -19.88 -3.55 4.93
CA ASN A 235 -18.88 -4.60 4.91
C ASN A 235 -19.25 -5.78 3.95
N LYS A 236 -20.19 -5.55 3.02
CA LYS A 236 -20.68 -6.58 2.09
C LYS A 236 -19.57 -7.12 1.18
N PRO A 237 -18.63 -6.28 0.63
CA PRO A 237 -17.53 -6.77 -0.18
C PRO A 237 -16.66 -7.81 0.54
N PHE A 238 -16.45 -7.65 1.85
CA PHE A 238 -15.62 -8.55 2.66
C PHE A 238 -16.36 -9.83 3.06
N ARG A 239 -17.66 -9.72 3.37
CA ARG A 239 -18.48 -10.88 3.81
C ARG A 239 -18.94 -11.77 2.67
N LYS A 240 -19.24 -11.15 1.53
CA LYS A 240 -19.75 -11.82 0.33
C LYS A 240 -19.15 -11.15 -0.90
N PRO A 241 -17.91 -11.49 -1.29
CA PRO A 241 -17.32 -11.05 -2.55
C PRO A 241 -18.26 -11.28 -3.74
N LEU A 242 -18.08 -10.53 -4.84
CA LEU A 242 -18.94 -10.64 -6.04
C LEU A 242 -18.82 -12.02 -6.70
N PHE A 243 -17.61 -12.60 -6.67
CA PHE A 243 -17.30 -13.86 -7.33
C PHE A 243 -16.41 -14.76 -6.47
#